data_d9e54e0fe86368056c813769e8187a1c
#
_entry.id   d9e54e0fe86368056c813769e8187a1c
#
_cell.length_a   1.000
_cell.length_b   1.000
_cell.length_c   1.000
_cell.angle_alpha   90.00
_cell.angle_beta   90.00
_cell.angle_gamma   90.00
#
_symmetry.space_group_name_H-M   'P 1'
#
loop_
_entity.id
_entity.type
_entity.pdbx_description
1 polymer ?
#
loop_
_entity_poly.entity_id
_entity_poly.type
_entity_poly.pdbx_seq_one_letter_code
_entity_poly.pdbx_strand_id
1 'polypeptide(L)'
;MARYTQSILAANQAVAADGVQVFDLPVNPLSVVLLHISPLGETSTITTYSLLLLLLSALDNVTVSFRGGAFIALSGRDLAALCMLWHRWQIWQSNAVETDNDRRSIVIPVPFGRRAFDVKECFPATKKGELTLTLDTTVPTSSLDNSQLNIEA
;
A
#
# COMPACT_ATOMS: atom_id res chain seq x y z
N MET A 1 -23.10 -2.93 18.17
CA MET A 1 -21.87 -2.13 18.20
C MET A 1 -20.88 -2.77 17.25
N ALA A 2 -20.47 -2.09 16.18
CA ALA A 2 -19.48 -2.62 15.25
C ALA A 2 -18.12 -2.67 15.95
N ARG A 3 -17.42 -3.80 15.84
CA ARG A 3 -16.03 -3.92 16.30
C ARG A 3 -15.14 -3.95 15.08
N TYR A 4 -14.10 -3.12 15.07
CA TYR A 4 -13.06 -3.14 14.06
C TYR A 4 -11.91 -3.98 14.58
N THR A 5 -11.38 -4.83 13.73
CA THR A 5 -10.18 -5.60 13.97
C THR A 5 -9.14 -5.21 12.95
N GLN A 6 -7.89 -5.14 13.37
CA GLN A 6 -6.75 -4.90 12.51
C GLN A 6 -5.99 -6.21 12.36
N SER A 7 -5.64 -6.55 11.14
CA SER A 7 -4.83 -7.72 10.81
C SER A 7 -3.54 -7.28 10.13
N ILE A 8 -2.41 -7.75 10.62
CA ILE A 8 -1.10 -7.51 9.98
C ILE A 8 -0.87 -8.67 9.01
N LEU A 9 -0.81 -8.37 7.71
CA LEU A 9 -0.57 -9.35 6.64
C LEU A 9 0.92 -9.51 6.33
N ALA A 10 1.66 -8.42 6.42
CA ALA A 10 3.10 -8.40 6.27
C ALA A 10 3.71 -7.39 7.23
N ALA A 11 4.81 -7.77 7.88
CA ALA A 11 5.57 -6.90 8.76
C ALA A 11 7.05 -6.94 8.37
N ASN A 12 7.62 -5.78 8.05
CA ASN A 12 9.02 -5.60 7.67
C ASN A 12 9.49 -6.58 6.57
N GLN A 13 8.58 -6.91 5.64
CA GLN A 13 8.92 -7.77 4.52
C GLN A 13 9.77 -6.99 3.53
N ALA A 14 10.91 -7.56 3.12
CA ALA A 14 11.72 -6.96 2.07
C ALA A 14 10.93 -6.91 0.76
N VAL A 15 10.92 -5.74 0.12
CA VAL A 15 10.40 -5.60 -1.24
C VAL A 15 11.50 -6.07 -2.17
N ALA A 16 11.24 -7.07 -3.00
CA ALA A 16 12.15 -7.45 -4.07
C ALA A 16 12.34 -6.27 -5.02
N ALA A 17 13.54 -6.08 -5.52
CA ALA A 17 13.84 -4.99 -6.46
C ALA A 17 12.89 -5.02 -7.67
N ASP A 18 12.62 -6.22 -8.19
CA ASP A 18 11.62 -6.48 -9.22
C ASP A 18 10.84 -7.72 -8.82
N GLY A 19 9.53 -7.64 -8.73
CA GLY A 19 8.78 -8.84 -8.38
C GLY A 19 7.32 -8.66 -8.07
N VAL A 20 6.64 -9.79 -8.09
CA VAL A 20 5.21 -9.90 -7.77
C VAL A 20 5.05 -10.57 -6.41
N GLN A 21 4.36 -9.90 -5.51
CA GLN A 21 4.01 -10.44 -4.19
C GLN A 21 2.50 -10.58 -4.08
N VAL A 22 2.04 -11.71 -3.55
CA VAL A 22 0.62 -12.02 -3.40
C VAL A 22 0.30 -12.25 -1.93
N PHE A 23 -0.74 -11.60 -1.44
CA PHE A 23 -1.21 -11.70 -0.07
C PHE A 23 -2.68 -12.10 -0.03
N ASP A 24 -3.00 -13.11 0.78
CA ASP A 24 -4.39 -13.45 1.09
C ASP A 24 -4.95 -12.39 2.04
N LEU A 25 -6.06 -11.78 1.65
CA LEU A 25 -6.74 -10.80 2.48
C LEU A 25 -7.64 -11.48 3.53
N PRO A 26 -7.95 -10.78 4.65
CA PRO A 26 -8.77 -11.35 5.72
C PRO A 26 -10.14 -11.80 5.23
N VAL A 27 -10.65 -12.86 5.84
CA VAL A 27 -11.98 -13.43 5.51
C VAL A 27 -13.15 -12.60 6.05
N ASN A 28 -12.89 -11.73 7.02
CA ASN A 28 -13.89 -10.83 7.60
C ASN A 28 -14.25 -9.70 6.63
N PRO A 29 -15.38 -9.00 6.83
CA PRO A 29 -15.69 -7.81 6.06
C PRO A 29 -14.54 -6.81 6.10
N LEU A 30 -14.08 -6.35 4.93
CA LEU A 30 -12.89 -5.54 4.77
C LEU A 30 -13.25 -4.13 4.34
N SER A 31 -12.75 -3.15 5.07
CA SER A 31 -12.99 -1.73 4.79
C SER A 31 -11.86 -1.07 4.03
N VAL A 32 -10.63 -1.31 4.45
CA VAL A 32 -9.43 -0.70 3.87
C VAL A 32 -8.22 -1.60 4.11
N VAL A 33 -7.31 -1.62 3.18
CA VAL A 33 -5.95 -2.15 3.36
C VAL A 33 -4.98 -0.97 3.33
N LEU A 34 -4.07 -0.90 4.27
CA LEU A 34 -3.03 0.12 4.34
C LEU A 34 -1.71 -0.48 3.85
N LEU A 35 -1.17 0.08 2.79
CA LEU A 35 0.15 -0.25 2.28
C LEU A 35 1.15 0.75 2.86
N HIS A 36 1.97 0.32 3.78
CA HIS A 36 3.04 1.12 4.35
C HIS A 36 4.37 0.72 3.71
N ILE A 37 4.95 1.62 2.95
CA ILE A 37 6.23 1.42 2.27
C ILE A 37 7.26 2.29 2.96
N SER A 38 8.33 1.66 3.43
CA SER A 38 9.42 2.30 4.14
C SER A 38 10.76 1.98 3.46
N PRO A 39 11.19 2.74 2.46
CA PRO A 39 12.49 2.57 1.86
C PRO A 39 13.59 3.11 2.77
N LEU A 40 14.74 2.49 2.73
CA LEU A 40 15.98 3.08 3.21
C LEU A 40 16.55 3.92 2.05
N GLY A 41 16.50 5.23 2.18
CA GLY A 41 17.10 6.13 1.19
C GLY A 41 18.61 6.22 1.39
N GLU A 42 19.39 6.02 0.32
CA GLU A 42 20.85 6.09 0.39
C GLU A 42 21.43 7.50 0.26
N THR A 43 20.67 8.53 -0.08
CA THR A 43 21.29 9.83 -0.36
C THR A 43 20.48 11.02 0.11
N SER A 44 21.19 11.94 0.75
CA SER A 44 20.80 13.26 1.22
C SER A 44 20.27 14.24 0.15
N THR A 45 20.22 13.84 -1.11
CA THR A 45 19.86 14.73 -2.23
C THR A 45 18.44 14.55 -2.76
N ILE A 46 17.68 13.56 -2.27
CA ILE A 46 16.31 13.35 -2.73
C ILE A 46 15.35 14.27 -1.97
N THR A 47 14.76 15.22 -2.68
CA THR A 47 13.72 16.07 -2.09
C THR A 47 12.49 15.27 -1.69
N THR A 48 11.76 15.69 -0.69
CA THR A 48 10.53 15.03 -0.20
C THR A 48 9.53 14.73 -1.32
N TYR A 49 9.36 15.65 -2.27
CA TYR A 49 8.47 15.46 -3.41
C TYR A 49 8.98 14.41 -4.39
N SER A 50 10.26 14.44 -4.71
CA SER A 50 10.89 13.45 -5.60
C SER A 50 10.79 12.04 -5.02
N LEU A 51 10.96 11.91 -3.70
CA LEU A 51 10.83 10.64 -3.01
C LEU A 51 9.40 10.09 -3.08
N LEU A 52 8.38 10.91 -2.84
CA LEU A 52 6.98 10.48 -2.95
C LEU A 52 6.68 9.92 -4.35
N LEU A 53 7.05 10.66 -5.39
CA LEU A 53 6.85 10.21 -6.77
C LEU A 53 7.63 8.92 -7.07
N LEU A 54 8.84 8.79 -6.54
CA LEU A 54 9.67 7.61 -6.72
C LEU A 54 9.03 6.39 -6.06
N LEU A 55 8.56 6.52 -4.81
CA LEU A 55 7.86 5.45 -4.08
C LEU A 55 6.56 5.03 -4.76
N LEU A 56 5.78 6.01 -5.24
CA LEU A 56 4.56 5.72 -5.98
C LEU A 56 4.85 5.05 -7.32
N SER A 57 5.98 5.39 -7.96
CA SER A 57 6.37 4.75 -9.22
C SER A 57 6.98 3.37 -9.03
N ALA A 58 7.46 3.04 -7.84
CA ALA A 58 7.95 1.70 -7.53
C ALA A 58 6.81 0.66 -7.41
N LEU A 59 5.57 1.10 -7.23
CA LEU A 59 4.37 0.26 -7.31
C LEU A 59 3.82 0.31 -8.74
N ASP A 60 4.24 -0.62 -9.59
CA ASP A 60 3.79 -0.69 -10.97
C ASP A 60 2.32 -1.04 -11.04
N ASN A 61 1.89 -1.99 -10.22
CA ASN A 61 0.49 -2.38 -10.17
C ASN A 61 0.08 -2.89 -8.78
N VAL A 62 -1.05 -2.38 -8.32
CA VAL A 62 -1.76 -2.85 -7.12
C VAL A 62 -3.05 -3.48 -7.59
N THR A 63 -3.14 -4.80 -7.52
CA THR A 63 -4.30 -5.54 -8.00
C THR A 63 -5.02 -6.21 -6.84
N VAL A 64 -6.32 -5.95 -6.70
CA VAL A 64 -7.18 -6.72 -5.80
C VAL A 64 -8.09 -7.60 -6.64
N SER A 65 -8.03 -8.90 -6.38
CA SER A 65 -8.80 -9.90 -7.11
C SER A 65 -9.72 -10.66 -6.18
N PHE A 66 -10.94 -10.90 -6.66
CA PHE A 66 -11.92 -11.76 -6.00
C PHE A 66 -12.25 -12.94 -6.91
N ARG A 67 -12.03 -14.16 -6.41
CA ARG A 67 -12.24 -15.41 -7.17
C ARG A 67 -11.57 -15.40 -8.55
N GLY A 68 -10.37 -14.83 -8.62
CA GLY A 68 -9.59 -14.72 -9.85
C GLY A 68 -9.97 -13.58 -10.78
N GLY A 69 -11.04 -12.83 -10.49
CA GLY A 69 -11.39 -11.62 -11.22
C GLY A 69 -10.83 -10.36 -10.53
N ALA A 70 -10.01 -9.59 -11.23
CA ALA A 70 -9.51 -8.31 -10.73
C ALA A 70 -10.64 -7.26 -10.75
N PHE A 71 -10.85 -6.56 -9.63
CA PHE A 71 -11.80 -5.44 -9.55
C PHE A 71 -11.11 -4.10 -9.20
N ILE A 72 -9.88 -4.16 -8.67
CA ILE A 72 -8.97 -3.03 -8.58
C ILE A 72 -7.70 -3.45 -9.32
N ALA A 73 -7.23 -2.64 -10.24
CA ALA A 73 -5.93 -2.81 -10.91
C ALA A 73 -5.44 -1.41 -11.28
N LEU A 74 -4.60 -0.84 -10.43
CA LEU A 74 -4.14 0.55 -10.53
C LEU A 74 -2.64 0.62 -10.26
N SER A 75 -1.95 1.53 -10.93
CA SER A 75 -0.59 1.88 -10.54
C SER A 75 -0.59 2.57 -9.16
N GLY A 76 0.54 2.60 -8.48
CA GLY A 76 0.67 3.31 -7.21
C GLY A 76 0.29 4.79 -7.33
N ARG A 77 0.59 5.42 -8.46
CA ARG A 77 0.23 6.83 -8.74
C ARG A 77 -1.27 7.00 -8.93
N ASP A 78 -1.91 6.11 -9.69
CA ASP A 78 -3.36 6.17 -9.93
C ASP A 78 -4.14 5.86 -8.66
N LEU A 79 -3.69 4.90 -7.87
CA LEU A 79 -4.26 4.60 -6.56
C LEU A 79 -4.17 5.80 -5.63
N ALA A 80 -3.01 6.47 -5.59
CA ALA A 80 -2.82 7.69 -4.83
C ALA A 80 -3.75 8.82 -5.29
N ALA A 81 -3.87 9.02 -6.60
CA ALA A 81 -4.78 10.01 -7.18
C ALA A 81 -6.24 9.70 -6.84
N LEU A 82 -6.65 8.42 -6.94
CA LEU A 82 -7.99 7.98 -6.56
C LEU A 82 -8.29 8.29 -5.09
N CYS A 83 -7.35 8.00 -4.19
CA CYS A 83 -7.49 8.29 -2.76
C CYS A 83 -7.65 9.78 -2.48
N MET A 84 -6.84 10.62 -3.12
CA MET A 84 -6.90 12.06 -2.94
C MET A 84 -8.16 12.69 -3.54
N LEU A 85 -8.54 12.30 -4.75
CA LEU A 85 -9.65 12.93 -5.48
C LEU A 85 -11.00 12.41 -5.02
N TRP A 86 -11.13 11.11 -4.83
CA TRP A 86 -12.42 10.48 -4.52
C TRP A 86 -12.69 10.42 -3.03
N HIS A 87 -11.71 9.97 -2.26
CA HIS A 87 -11.86 9.79 -0.81
C HIS A 87 -11.44 11.02 -0.02
N ARG A 88 -10.78 12.00 -0.65
CA ARG A 88 -10.17 13.17 0.00
C ARG A 88 -9.18 12.75 1.10
N TRP A 89 -8.58 11.58 0.97
CA TRP A 89 -7.57 11.10 1.87
C TRP A 89 -6.22 11.62 1.44
N GLN A 90 -5.53 12.25 2.36
CA GLN A 90 -4.13 12.60 2.13
C GLN A 90 -3.28 11.34 2.28
N ILE A 91 -2.36 11.15 1.35
CA ILE A 91 -1.32 10.13 1.51
C ILE A 91 -0.43 10.61 2.65
N TRP A 92 -0.38 9.78 3.69
CA TRP A 92 0.50 10.10 4.80
C TRP A 92 1.95 9.84 4.40
N GLN A 93 2.81 10.81 4.72
CA GLN A 93 4.24 10.75 4.50
C GLN A 93 4.93 11.12 5.80
N SER A 94 5.92 10.34 6.22
CA SER A 94 6.74 10.73 7.35
C SER A 94 7.60 11.93 6.98
N ASN A 95 7.61 12.95 7.86
CA ASN A 95 8.58 14.03 7.80
C ASN A 95 9.92 13.49 8.32
N ALA A 96 10.71 12.90 7.46
CA ALA A 96 12.06 12.52 7.82
C ALA A 96 12.93 13.78 7.95
N VAL A 97 13.68 13.86 9.02
CA VAL A 97 14.76 14.84 9.16
C VAL A 97 15.88 14.44 8.21
N GLU A 98 16.59 15.40 7.62
CA GLU A 98 17.59 15.22 6.57
C GLU A 98 18.89 14.56 7.08
N THR A 99 18.82 13.43 7.76
CA THR A 99 20.01 12.69 8.16
C THR A 99 20.15 11.40 7.35
N ASP A 100 21.38 11.03 7.04
CA ASP A 100 21.71 9.78 6.34
C ASP A 100 21.07 8.59 7.05
N ASN A 101 20.37 7.72 6.31
CA ASN A 101 19.64 6.55 6.77
C ASN A 101 18.27 6.80 7.43
N ASP A 102 17.67 7.96 7.32
CA ASP A 102 16.31 8.16 7.79
C ASP A 102 15.30 7.40 6.92
N ARG A 103 14.51 6.55 7.58
CA ARG A 103 13.41 5.82 6.95
C ARG A 103 12.28 6.78 6.62
N ARG A 104 12.16 7.12 5.37
CA ARG A 104 11.00 7.85 4.87
C ARG A 104 9.93 6.85 4.50
N SER A 105 8.73 7.02 5.02
CA SER A 105 7.65 6.09 4.76
C SER A 105 6.42 6.78 4.19
N ILE A 106 5.70 6.05 3.37
CA ILE A 106 4.38 6.47 2.87
C ILE A 106 3.35 5.41 3.26
N VAL A 107 2.14 5.85 3.51
CA VAL A 107 0.98 4.97 3.71
C VAL A 107 -0.04 5.27 2.62
N ILE A 108 -0.33 4.25 1.83
CA ILE A 108 -1.31 4.33 0.75
C ILE A 108 -2.50 3.44 1.12
N PRO A 109 -3.71 4.00 1.29
CA PRO A 109 -4.90 3.20 1.52
C PRO A 109 -5.39 2.57 0.23
N VAL A 110 -5.80 1.30 0.29
CA VAL A 110 -6.56 0.60 -0.74
C VAL A 110 -7.99 0.50 -0.25
N PRO A 111 -8.90 1.34 -0.74
CA PRO A 111 -10.26 1.40 -0.23
C PRO A 111 -11.15 0.31 -0.83
N PHE A 112 -12.03 -0.26 -0.01
CA PHE A 112 -13.07 -1.21 -0.43
C PHE A 112 -14.47 -0.62 -0.43
N GLY A 113 -14.62 0.62 0.05
CA GLY A 113 -15.85 1.39 0.05
C GLY A 113 -15.57 2.87 -0.08
N ARG A 114 -16.62 3.68 -0.26
CA ARG A 114 -16.48 5.14 -0.37
C ARG A 114 -16.08 5.80 0.95
N ARG A 115 -16.39 5.14 2.07
CA ARG A 115 -16.07 5.61 3.42
C ARG A 115 -15.34 4.49 4.16
N ALA A 116 -14.16 4.81 4.68
CA ALA A 116 -13.48 3.91 5.58
C ALA A 116 -14.31 3.66 6.84
N PHE A 117 -14.31 2.43 7.30
CA PHE A 117 -15.00 1.99 8.52
C PHE A 117 -16.55 2.11 8.48
N ASP A 118 -17.13 2.26 7.30
CA ASP A 118 -18.59 2.14 7.16
C ASP A 118 -18.95 0.68 6.87
N VAL A 119 -19.62 0.04 7.83
CA VAL A 119 -20.01 -1.38 7.74
C VAL A 119 -20.88 -1.68 6.53
N LYS A 120 -21.64 -0.69 6.04
CA LYS A 120 -22.52 -0.86 4.88
C LYS A 120 -21.77 -0.83 3.55
N GLU A 121 -20.57 -0.28 3.55
CA GLU A 121 -19.74 -0.13 2.36
C GLU A 121 -18.50 -1.05 2.36
N CYS A 122 -18.34 -1.87 3.41
CA CYS A 122 -17.25 -2.84 3.46
C CYS A 122 -17.40 -3.92 2.38
N PHE A 123 -16.28 -4.42 1.88
CA PHE A 123 -16.28 -5.64 1.09
C PHE A 123 -16.82 -6.78 1.97
N PRO A 124 -17.74 -7.62 1.48
CA PRO A 124 -18.37 -8.65 2.29
C PRO A 124 -17.36 -9.72 2.73
N ALA A 125 -17.72 -10.48 3.75
CA ALA A 125 -16.92 -11.62 4.21
C ALA A 125 -16.69 -12.63 3.08
N THR A 126 -15.47 -13.14 2.99
CA THR A 126 -15.00 -14.07 1.96
C THR A 126 -14.54 -15.38 2.58
N LYS A 127 -14.12 -16.34 1.76
CA LYS A 127 -13.37 -17.51 2.20
C LYS A 127 -11.88 -17.27 2.01
N LYS A 128 -11.07 -18.00 2.75
CA LYS A 128 -9.61 -17.94 2.61
C LYS A 128 -9.19 -18.17 1.16
N GLY A 129 -8.34 -17.32 0.63
CA GLY A 129 -7.83 -17.39 -0.74
C GLY A 129 -8.80 -16.89 -1.82
N GLU A 130 -10.04 -16.49 -1.48
CA GLU A 130 -10.96 -15.90 -2.47
C GLU A 130 -10.64 -14.42 -2.78
N LEU A 131 -10.12 -13.70 -1.80
CA LEU A 131 -9.76 -12.29 -1.94
C LEU A 131 -8.25 -12.14 -1.77
N THR A 132 -7.58 -11.67 -2.80
CA THR A 132 -6.12 -11.55 -2.83
C THR A 132 -5.70 -10.14 -3.22
N LEU A 133 -4.60 -9.69 -2.63
CA LEU A 133 -3.89 -8.48 -2.99
C LEU A 133 -2.59 -8.88 -3.67
N THR A 134 -2.38 -8.42 -4.88
CA THR A 134 -1.14 -8.60 -5.64
C THR A 134 -0.46 -7.26 -5.79
N LEU A 135 0.79 -7.19 -5.39
CA LEU A 135 1.66 -6.04 -5.58
C LEU A 135 2.72 -6.40 -6.61
N ASP A 136 2.78 -5.64 -7.68
CA ASP A 136 3.84 -5.69 -8.68
C ASP A 136 4.74 -4.48 -8.45
N THR A 137 6.01 -4.73 -8.19
CA THR A 137 6.97 -3.69 -7.80
C THR A 137 8.20 -3.72 -8.68
N THR A 138 8.61 -2.54 -9.13
CA THR A 138 9.91 -2.30 -9.76
C THR A 138 10.63 -1.21 -8.97
N VAL A 139 11.53 -1.63 -8.09
CA VAL A 139 12.26 -0.70 -7.22
C VAL A 139 13.54 -0.26 -7.93
N PRO A 140 13.73 1.04 -8.22
CA PRO A 140 14.97 1.53 -8.78
C PRO A 140 16.12 1.31 -7.79
N THR A 141 16.98 0.36 -8.08
CA THR A 141 18.10 -0.07 -7.20
C THR A 141 19.09 1.04 -6.84
N SER A 142 19.14 2.10 -7.64
CA SER A 142 20.03 3.24 -7.40
C SER A 142 19.51 4.26 -6.38
N SER A 143 18.25 4.14 -5.96
CA SER A 143 17.60 5.20 -5.19
C SER A 143 16.82 4.70 -3.98
N LEU A 144 16.48 3.43 -3.92
CA LEU A 144 15.63 2.82 -2.88
C LEU A 144 16.18 1.46 -2.49
N ASP A 145 17.37 1.42 -1.91
CA ASP A 145 17.94 0.18 -1.43
C ASP A 145 17.22 -0.29 -0.15
N ASN A 146 17.04 -1.61 -0.01
CA ASN A 146 16.46 -2.26 1.19
C ASN A 146 15.05 -1.78 1.61
N SER A 147 14.17 -1.52 0.66
CA SER A 147 12.79 -1.15 0.96
C SER A 147 12.06 -2.21 1.78
N GLN A 148 11.30 -1.78 2.77
CA GLN A 148 10.46 -2.63 3.61
C GLN A 148 8.98 -2.33 3.37
N LEU A 149 8.20 -3.39 3.26
CA LEU A 149 6.75 -3.34 3.08
C LEU A 149 6.06 -3.85 4.35
N ASN A 150 5.09 -3.08 4.82
CA ASN A 150 4.16 -3.49 5.84
C ASN A 150 2.74 -3.38 5.29
N ILE A 151 1.93 -4.39 5.51
CA ILE A 151 0.54 -4.42 5.04
C ILE A 151 -0.36 -4.68 6.23
N GLU A 152 -1.33 -3.80 6.41
CA GLU A 152 -2.33 -3.86 7.45
C GLU A 152 -3.73 -3.83 6.84
N ALA A 153 -4.63 -4.67 7.33
CA ALA A 153 -6.01 -4.80 6.85
C ALA A 153 -7.03 -4.77 7.99
#